data_770dc718f6cb28e016ef0707b733ef0d
#
_entry.id   770dc718f6cb28e016ef0707b733ef0d
#
_cell.length_a   1.000
_cell.length_b   1.000
_cell.length_c   1.000
_cell.angle_alpha   90.00
_cell.angle_beta   90.00
_cell.angle_gamma   90.00
#
_symmetry.space_group_name_H-M   'P 1'
#
loop_
_entity.id
_entity.type
_entity.pdbx_description
1 polymer ?
#
loop_
_entity_poly.entity_id
_entity_poly.type
_entity_poly.pdbx_seq_one_letter_code
_entity_poly.pdbx_strand_id
1 'polypeptide(L)'
;MALRSEKVSKIARIIDHQKEVIEFQVQEISNRMTLEKGRLNHMEEELQNTIDRFEERLHDRTVLNSEEVNFLFGMASTFFTRLERKKREISKIEKELEAQRAVFWEAYKKKKAIDIFQKKIVFKEKREEAIVEQKNMDYLSLSTRLRK
;
A
#
# COMPACT_ATOMS: atom_id res chain seq x y z
N MET A 1 7.42 -9.79 35.72
CA MET A 1 6.13 -9.77 35.01
C MET A 1 5.93 -8.52 34.17
N ALA A 2 6.15 -7.33 34.70
CA ALA A 2 6.15 -6.08 33.90
C ALA A 2 7.13 -6.11 32.70
N LEU A 3 8.22 -6.85 32.82
CA LEU A 3 9.23 -7.03 31.77
C LEU A 3 8.72 -7.73 30.49
N ARG A 4 7.73 -8.61 30.59
CA ARG A 4 7.14 -9.30 29.43
C ARG A 4 6.25 -8.36 28.62
N SER A 5 5.38 -7.60 29.29
CA SER A 5 4.50 -6.63 28.62
C SER A 5 5.31 -5.50 27.99
N GLU A 6 6.39 -5.04 28.62
CA GLU A 6 7.30 -4.04 28.05
C GLU A 6 8.02 -4.54 26.79
N LYS A 7 8.55 -5.78 26.84
CA LYS A 7 9.20 -6.40 25.66
C LYS A 7 8.24 -6.58 24.52
N VAL A 8 7.02 -7.07 24.81
CA VAL A 8 5.97 -7.24 23.79
C VAL A 8 5.54 -5.89 23.23
N SER A 9 5.41 -4.85 24.05
CA SER A 9 5.11 -3.50 23.60
C SER A 9 6.19 -2.95 22.66
N LYS A 10 7.46 -3.19 22.95
CA LYS A 10 8.55 -2.78 22.06
C LYS A 10 8.51 -3.50 20.72
N ILE A 11 8.28 -4.82 20.75
CA ILE A 11 8.10 -5.63 19.52
C ILE A 11 6.89 -5.15 18.72
N ALA A 12 5.77 -4.88 19.39
CA ALA A 12 4.57 -4.37 18.76
C ALA A 12 4.80 -3.02 18.07
N ARG A 13 5.56 -2.11 18.68
CA ARG A 13 5.95 -0.83 18.07
C ARG A 13 6.82 -1.01 16.84
N ILE A 14 7.78 -1.93 16.88
CA ILE A 14 8.64 -2.23 15.73
C ILE A 14 7.82 -2.78 14.58
N ILE A 15 6.92 -3.73 14.86
CA ILE A 15 6.03 -4.33 13.84
C ILE A 15 5.07 -3.29 13.27
N ASP A 16 4.51 -2.43 14.10
CA ASP A 16 3.64 -1.33 13.67
C ASP A 16 4.38 -0.35 12.77
N HIS A 17 5.61 0.02 13.15
CA HIS A 17 6.46 0.88 12.32
C HIS A 17 6.81 0.25 10.98
N GLN A 18 7.16 -1.04 10.96
CA GLN A 18 7.40 -1.77 9.72
C GLN A 18 6.16 -1.80 8.82
N LYS A 19 4.99 -2.01 9.40
CA LYS A 19 3.70 -1.95 8.67
C LYS A 19 3.47 -0.57 8.06
N GLU A 20 3.70 0.51 8.81
CA GLU A 20 3.56 1.89 8.33
C GLU A 20 4.50 2.20 7.17
N VAL A 21 5.76 1.74 7.24
CA VAL A 21 6.73 1.89 6.15
C VAL A 21 6.27 1.17 4.88
N ILE A 22 5.78 -0.05 5.03
CA ILE A 22 5.26 -0.84 3.90
C ILE A 22 4.00 -0.18 3.32
N GLU A 23 3.10 0.32 4.16
CA GLU A 23 1.90 1.05 3.75
C GLU A 23 2.24 2.31 2.94
N PHE A 24 3.25 3.05 3.38
CA PHE A 24 3.77 4.19 2.65
C PHE A 24 4.33 3.78 1.28
N GLN A 25 5.08 2.69 1.20
CA GLN A 25 5.60 2.16 -0.06
C GLN A 25 4.49 1.75 -1.02
N VAL A 26 3.44 1.09 -0.53
CA VAL A 26 2.25 0.75 -1.33
C VAL A 26 1.59 2.01 -1.88
N GLN A 27 1.42 3.02 -1.04
CA GLN A 27 0.81 4.29 -1.45
C GLN A 27 1.65 5.01 -2.50
N GLU A 28 2.96 5.01 -2.36
CA GLU A 28 3.90 5.60 -3.32
C GLU A 28 3.81 4.91 -4.70
N ILE A 29 3.79 3.58 -4.73
CA ILE A 29 3.63 2.82 -5.96
C ILE A 29 2.26 3.08 -6.60
N SER A 30 1.20 3.12 -5.80
CA SER A 30 -0.16 3.43 -6.24
C SER A 30 -0.25 4.82 -6.87
N ASN A 31 0.37 5.82 -6.25
CA ASN A 31 0.43 7.19 -6.78
C ASN A 31 1.20 7.25 -8.10
N ARG A 32 2.32 6.54 -8.19
CA ARG A 32 3.09 6.43 -9.43
C ARG A 32 2.28 5.79 -10.55
N MET A 33 1.53 4.76 -10.24
CA MET A 33 0.65 4.09 -11.20
C MET A 33 -0.44 5.03 -11.71
N THR A 34 -1.08 5.80 -10.82
CA THR A 34 -2.10 6.79 -11.18
C THR A 34 -1.52 7.86 -12.10
N LEU A 35 -0.31 8.35 -11.80
CA LEU A 35 0.39 9.34 -12.63
C LEU A 35 0.69 8.78 -14.03
N GLU A 36 1.19 7.56 -14.12
CA GLU A 36 1.53 6.93 -15.40
C GLU A 36 0.29 6.60 -16.23
N LYS A 37 -0.81 6.19 -15.60
CA LYS A 37 -2.12 6.02 -16.28
C LYS A 37 -2.64 7.34 -16.82
N GLY A 38 -2.49 8.43 -16.08
CA GLY A 38 -2.84 9.78 -16.54
C GLY A 38 -2.02 10.19 -17.77
N ARG A 39 -0.73 9.90 -17.78
CA ARG A 39 0.15 10.14 -18.94
C ARG A 39 -0.25 9.30 -20.15
N LEU A 40 -0.63 8.04 -19.93
CA LEU A 40 -1.13 7.18 -21.00
C LEU A 40 -2.41 7.75 -21.62
N ASN A 41 -3.37 8.16 -20.80
CA ASN A 41 -4.61 8.77 -21.27
C ASN A 41 -4.33 10.03 -22.08
N HIS A 42 -3.42 10.87 -21.65
CA HIS A 42 -3.02 12.07 -22.38
C HIS A 42 -2.40 11.73 -23.73
N MET A 43 -1.55 10.71 -23.79
CA MET A 43 -0.96 10.22 -25.05
C MET A 43 -2.03 9.68 -26.00
N GLU A 44 -3.01 8.94 -25.48
CA GLU A 44 -4.13 8.43 -26.28
C GLU A 44 -5.00 9.57 -26.84
N GLU A 45 -5.25 10.61 -26.04
CA GLU A 45 -5.98 11.82 -26.48
C GLU A 45 -5.21 12.56 -27.57
N GLU A 46 -3.91 12.74 -27.43
CA GLU A 46 -3.05 13.36 -28.45
C GLU A 46 -3.09 12.59 -29.76
N LEU A 47 -3.01 11.27 -29.70
CA LEU A 47 -3.11 10.41 -30.87
C LEU A 47 -4.49 10.55 -31.54
N GLN A 48 -5.56 10.52 -30.76
CA GLN A 48 -6.91 10.69 -31.27
C GLN A 48 -7.10 12.05 -31.94
N ASN A 49 -6.61 13.12 -31.32
CA ASN A 49 -6.64 14.47 -31.91
C ASN A 49 -5.87 14.54 -33.22
N THR A 50 -4.75 13.85 -33.32
CA THR A 50 -3.96 13.77 -34.54
C THR A 50 -4.71 13.03 -35.65
N ILE A 51 -5.36 11.92 -35.32
CA ILE A 51 -6.20 11.17 -36.25
C ILE A 51 -7.37 12.02 -36.73
N ASP A 52 -8.07 12.73 -35.81
CA ASP A 52 -9.21 13.58 -36.13
C ASP A 52 -8.83 14.71 -37.08
N ARG A 53 -7.67 15.35 -36.84
CA ARG A 53 -7.12 16.39 -37.76
C ARG A 53 -6.82 15.83 -39.14
N PHE A 54 -6.34 14.60 -39.22
CA PHE A 54 -6.08 13.90 -40.47
C PHE A 54 -7.36 13.60 -41.23
N GLU A 55 -8.39 13.13 -40.52
CA GLU A 55 -9.72 12.86 -41.09
C GLU A 55 -10.37 14.15 -41.61
N GLU A 56 -10.30 15.25 -40.88
CA GLU A 56 -10.77 16.58 -41.31
C GLU A 56 -10.09 17.02 -42.62
N ARG A 57 -8.78 16.84 -42.74
CA ARG A 57 -8.04 17.14 -43.98
C ARG A 57 -8.48 16.28 -45.15
N LEU A 58 -8.78 15.00 -44.91
CA LEU A 58 -9.33 14.12 -45.93
C LEU A 58 -10.73 14.55 -46.39
N HIS A 59 -11.57 15.00 -45.45
CA HIS A 59 -12.92 15.50 -45.76
C HIS A 59 -12.92 16.81 -46.55
N ASP A 60 -12.00 17.72 -46.28
CA ASP A 60 -11.86 19.01 -46.95
C ASP A 60 -11.28 18.90 -48.36
N ARG A 61 -11.12 17.70 -48.90
CA ARG A 61 -10.54 17.41 -50.22
C ARG A 61 -9.17 18.06 -50.47
N THR A 62 -8.43 18.32 -49.41
CA THR A 62 -7.06 18.79 -49.53
C THR A 62 -6.21 17.67 -50.10
N VAL A 63 -5.58 17.91 -51.23
CA VAL A 63 -4.69 16.92 -51.85
C VAL A 63 -3.44 16.77 -50.95
N LEU A 64 -3.35 15.63 -50.28
CA LEU A 64 -2.17 15.24 -49.53
C LEU A 64 -1.12 14.71 -50.52
N ASN A 65 0.08 15.23 -50.44
CA ASN A 65 1.21 14.67 -51.19
C ASN A 65 1.77 13.43 -50.47
N SER A 66 2.57 12.62 -51.16
CA SER A 66 3.16 11.40 -50.62
C SER A 66 4.07 11.66 -49.41
N GLU A 67 4.72 12.81 -49.31
CA GLU A 67 5.56 13.19 -48.19
C GLU A 67 4.74 13.46 -46.95
N GLU A 68 3.61 14.15 -47.04
CA GLU A 68 2.67 14.38 -45.93
C GLU A 68 2.08 13.08 -45.41
N VAL A 69 1.70 12.17 -46.29
CA VAL A 69 1.18 10.84 -45.93
C VAL A 69 2.24 10.03 -45.20
N ASN A 70 3.46 10.01 -45.70
CA ASN A 70 4.59 9.32 -45.07
C ASN A 70 4.92 9.92 -43.69
N PHE A 71 4.87 11.24 -43.55
CA PHE A 71 5.06 11.94 -42.29
C PHE A 71 4.00 11.54 -41.26
N LEU A 72 2.74 11.50 -41.66
CA LEU A 72 1.62 11.10 -40.80
C LEU A 72 1.71 9.64 -40.36
N PHE A 73 2.05 8.73 -41.28
CA PHE A 73 2.31 7.33 -40.94
C PHE A 73 3.50 7.18 -39.98
N GLY A 74 4.56 7.94 -40.17
CA GLY A 74 5.72 7.97 -39.29
C GLY A 74 5.35 8.45 -37.89
N MET A 75 4.56 9.52 -37.78
CA MET A 75 4.03 10.01 -36.50
C MET A 75 3.16 8.97 -35.81
N ALA A 76 2.20 8.38 -36.53
CA ALA A 76 1.32 7.34 -35.98
C ALA A 76 2.14 6.14 -35.46
N SER A 77 3.09 5.67 -36.23
CA SER A 77 4.00 4.58 -35.82
C SER A 77 4.77 4.92 -34.56
N THR A 78 5.29 6.14 -34.46
CA THR A 78 6.00 6.62 -33.25
C THR A 78 5.08 6.69 -32.05
N PHE A 79 3.84 7.19 -32.19
CA PHE A 79 2.85 7.21 -31.14
C PHE A 79 2.49 5.81 -30.68
N PHE A 80 2.24 4.89 -31.58
CA PHE A 80 1.92 3.50 -31.24
C PHE A 80 3.06 2.84 -30.46
N THR A 81 4.29 3.05 -30.87
CA THR A 81 5.46 2.51 -30.17
C THR A 81 5.56 3.08 -28.74
N ARG A 82 5.32 4.37 -28.58
CA ARG A 82 5.32 5.05 -27.26
C ARG A 82 4.19 4.53 -26.38
N LEU A 83 2.98 4.36 -26.93
CA LEU A 83 1.84 3.82 -26.20
C LEU A 83 2.10 2.40 -25.74
N GLU A 84 2.63 1.54 -26.59
CA GLU A 84 2.99 0.17 -26.23
C GLU A 84 4.05 0.12 -25.12
N ARG A 85 5.06 0.99 -25.21
CA ARG A 85 6.08 1.12 -24.16
C ARG A 85 5.46 1.56 -22.84
N LYS A 86 4.58 2.57 -22.86
CA LYS A 86 3.90 3.08 -21.66
C LYS A 86 3.02 2.01 -21.03
N LYS A 87 2.27 1.25 -21.82
CA LYS A 87 1.44 0.13 -21.36
C LYS A 87 2.29 -0.95 -20.67
N ARG A 88 3.46 -1.26 -21.21
CA ARG A 88 4.40 -2.21 -20.58
C ARG A 88 4.95 -1.69 -19.26
N GLU A 89 5.29 -0.40 -19.20
CA GLU A 89 5.73 0.24 -17.95
C GLU A 89 4.64 0.16 -16.87
N ILE A 90 3.40 0.48 -17.23
CA ILE A 90 2.24 0.40 -16.32
C ILE A 90 2.02 -1.05 -15.87
N SER A 91 2.11 -2.02 -16.76
CA SER A 91 2.00 -3.44 -16.41
C SER A 91 3.07 -3.87 -15.38
N LYS A 92 4.29 -3.38 -15.51
CA LYS A 92 5.36 -3.63 -14.53
C LYS A 92 5.04 -3.00 -13.17
N ILE A 93 4.52 -1.78 -13.16
CA ILE A 93 4.10 -1.08 -11.93
C ILE A 93 2.94 -1.83 -11.26
N GLU A 94 1.97 -2.33 -12.03
CA GLU A 94 0.87 -3.14 -11.51
C GLU A 94 1.37 -4.40 -10.80
N LYS A 95 2.34 -5.11 -11.40
CA LYS A 95 2.95 -6.29 -10.78
C LYS A 95 3.72 -5.93 -9.51
N GLU A 96 4.46 -4.84 -9.53
CA GLU A 96 5.16 -4.31 -8.35
C GLU A 96 4.17 -3.96 -7.24
N LEU A 97 3.04 -3.35 -7.57
CA LEU A 97 1.99 -3.01 -6.63
C LEU A 97 1.35 -4.26 -6.01
N GLU A 98 1.05 -5.27 -6.81
CA GLU A 98 0.53 -6.55 -6.31
C GLU A 98 1.50 -7.23 -5.36
N ALA A 99 2.79 -7.28 -5.72
CA ALA A 99 3.82 -7.84 -4.86
C ALA A 99 3.93 -7.07 -3.54
N GLN A 100 3.90 -5.75 -3.59
CA GLN A 100 3.99 -4.91 -2.40
C GLN A 100 2.74 -5.00 -1.52
N ARG A 101 1.56 -5.14 -2.13
CA ARG A 101 0.31 -5.41 -1.39
C ARG A 101 0.36 -6.74 -0.66
N ALA A 102 0.94 -7.77 -1.26
CA ALA A 102 1.14 -9.05 -0.57
C ALA A 102 2.04 -8.90 0.66
N VAL A 103 3.13 -8.13 0.54
CA VAL A 103 4.02 -7.79 1.67
C VAL A 103 3.26 -7.02 2.75
N PHE A 104 2.41 -6.07 2.37
CA PHE A 104 1.55 -5.32 3.30
C PHE A 104 0.60 -6.24 4.07
N TRP A 105 -0.05 -7.17 3.40
CA TRP A 105 -0.97 -8.12 4.06
C TRP A 105 -0.26 -9.01 5.06
N GLU A 106 0.95 -9.45 4.75
CA GLU A 106 1.77 -10.21 5.71
C GLU A 106 2.15 -9.37 6.93
N ALA A 107 2.54 -8.12 6.73
CA ALA A 107 2.83 -7.19 7.82
C ALA A 107 1.59 -6.88 8.67
N TYR A 108 0.43 -6.71 8.03
CA TYR A 108 -0.86 -6.51 8.71
C TYR A 108 -1.23 -7.70 9.58
N LYS A 109 -1.08 -8.93 9.08
CA LYS A 109 -1.31 -10.16 9.84
C LYS A 109 -0.39 -10.26 11.05
N LYS A 110 0.89 -9.94 10.88
CA LYS A 110 1.86 -9.91 11.99
C LYS A 110 1.46 -8.90 13.06
N LYS A 111 1.09 -7.69 12.66
CA LYS A 111 0.60 -6.67 13.59
C LYS A 111 -0.62 -7.16 14.35
N LYS A 112 -1.60 -7.72 13.66
CA LYS A 112 -2.82 -8.23 14.27
C LYS A 112 -2.52 -9.34 15.27
N ALA A 113 -1.62 -10.25 14.93
CA ALA A 113 -1.20 -11.33 15.82
C ALA A 113 -0.51 -10.80 17.08
N ILE A 114 0.40 -9.82 16.94
CA ILE A 114 1.11 -9.24 18.10
C ILE A 114 0.17 -8.41 18.98
N ASP A 115 -0.80 -7.71 18.41
CA ASP A 115 -1.81 -6.97 19.17
C ASP A 115 -2.67 -7.91 20.02
N ILE A 116 -3.11 -9.03 19.46
CA ILE A 116 -3.86 -10.05 20.18
C ILE A 116 -3.01 -10.66 21.30
N PHE A 117 -1.76 -10.98 21.00
CA PHE A 117 -0.81 -11.53 21.98
C PHE A 117 -0.54 -10.55 23.11
N GLN A 118 -0.33 -9.28 22.80
CA GLN A 118 -0.15 -8.19 23.77
C GLN A 118 -1.34 -8.08 24.72
N LYS A 119 -2.57 -8.09 24.19
CA LYS A 119 -3.81 -8.05 24.98
C LYS A 119 -3.91 -9.24 25.92
N LYS A 120 -3.57 -10.43 25.45
CA LYS A 120 -3.57 -11.65 26.28
C LYS A 120 -2.54 -11.57 27.41
N ILE A 121 -1.34 -11.06 27.15
CA ILE A 121 -0.30 -10.88 28.17
C ILE A 121 -0.72 -9.86 29.22
N VAL A 122 -1.23 -8.70 28.81
CA VAL A 122 -1.71 -7.66 29.73
C VAL A 122 -2.84 -8.19 30.60
N PHE A 123 -3.79 -8.90 30.01
CA PHE A 123 -4.90 -9.50 30.73
C PHE A 123 -4.39 -10.53 31.76
N LYS A 124 -3.46 -11.38 31.39
CA LYS A 124 -2.86 -12.40 32.26
C LYS A 124 -2.10 -11.76 33.42
N GLU A 125 -1.31 -10.72 33.17
CA GLU A 125 -0.59 -9.97 34.19
C GLU A 125 -1.55 -9.31 35.19
N LYS A 126 -2.61 -8.67 34.71
CA LYS A 126 -3.65 -8.08 35.57
C LYS A 126 -4.33 -9.12 36.44
N ARG A 127 -4.60 -10.29 35.90
CA ARG A 127 -5.20 -11.40 36.64
C ARG A 127 -4.26 -11.92 37.72
N GLU A 128 -2.97 -12.06 37.41
CA GLU A 128 -1.95 -12.48 38.38
C GLU A 128 -1.78 -11.44 39.50
N GLU A 129 -1.76 -10.15 39.17
CA GLU A 129 -1.74 -9.06 40.15
C GLU A 129 -2.95 -9.08 41.05
N ALA A 130 -4.15 -9.28 40.50
CA ALA A 130 -5.37 -9.38 41.27
C ALA A 130 -5.36 -10.56 42.24
N ILE A 131 -4.79 -11.69 41.83
CA ILE A 131 -4.63 -12.88 42.68
C ILE A 131 -3.64 -12.59 43.84
N VAL A 132 -2.53 -11.91 43.55
CA VAL A 132 -1.54 -11.52 44.57
C VAL A 132 -2.16 -10.53 45.55
N GLU A 133 -2.89 -9.52 45.11
CA GLU A 133 -3.61 -8.57 45.96
C GLU A 133 -4.63 -9.28 46.86
N GLN A 134 -5.40 -10.23 46.30
CA GLN A 134 -6.37 -11.00 47.05
C GLN A 134 -5.68 -11.81 48.15
N LYS A 135 -4.60 -12.47 47.86
CA LYS A 135 -3.78 -13.21 48.85
C LYS A 135 -3.25 -12.29 49.95
N ASN A 136 -2.77 -11.10 49.59
CA ASN A 136 -2.28 -10.11 50.56
C ASN A 136 -3.39 -9.62 51.47
N MET A 137 -4.60 -9.33 50.90
CA MET A 137 -5.77 -8.91 51.65
C MET A 137 -6.22 -10.02 52.62
N ASP A 138 -6.25 -11.28 52.16
CA ASP A 138 -6.60 -12.43 52.99
C ASP A 138 -5.62 -12.61 54.12
N TYR A 139 -4.33 -12.46 53.84
CA TYR A 139 -3.26 -12.51 54.87
C TYR A 139 -3.44 -11.42 55.92
N LEU A 140 -3.68 -10.18 55.50
CA LEU A 140 -3.92 -9.06 56.39
C LEU A 140 -5.16 -9.24 57.25
N SER A 141 -6.21 -9.78 56.69
CA SER A 141 -7.47 -10.09 57.36
C SER A 141 -7.25 -11.16 58.46
N LEU A 142 -6.50 -12.22 58.14
CA LEU A 142 -6.13 -13.28 59.11
C LEU A 142 -5.24 -12.73 60.20
N SER A 143 -4.25 -11.94 59.86
CA SER A 143 -3.34 -11.29 60.83
C SER A 143 -4.12 -10.38 61.79
N THR A 144 -5.10 -9.63 61.33
CA THR A 144 -5.95 -8.77 62.16
C THR A 144 -6.84 -9.58 63.07
N ARG A 145 -7.37 -10.72 62.62
CA ARG A 145 -8.15 -11.66 63.45
C ARG A 145 -7.32 -12.32 64.55
N LEU A 146 -6.09 -12.67 64.27
CA LEU A 146 -5.18 -13.30 65.24
C LEU A 146 -4.69 -12.33 66.31
N ARG A 147 -4.71 -11.01 66.08
CA ARG A 147 -4.34 -9.98 67.06
C ARG A 147 -5.45 -9.61 68.02
N LYS A 148 -6.67 -10.06 67.75
CA LYS A 148 -7.81 -9.92 68.66
C LYS A 148 -7.94 -11.15 69.56
#